data_3e4577cbcca3cdb9f7efc0a400976f0d
#
_entry.id   3e4577cbcca3cdb9f7efc0a400976f0d
#
_cell.length_a   1.000
_cell.length_b   1.000
_cell.length_c   1.000
_cell.angle_alpha   90.00
_cell.angle_beta   90.00
_cell.angle_gamma   90.00
#
_symmetry.space_group_name_H-M   'P 1'
#
loop_
_entity.id
_entity.type
_entity.pdbx_description
1 polymer ?
#
loop_
_entity_poly.entity_id
_entity_poly.type
_entity_poly.pdbx_seq_one_letter_code
_entity_poly.pdbx_strand_id
1 'polypeptide(L)'
;DKESEIITLEDVAYNPIVDSQPYFDQVQESFQLYRRCVNRRQMDTVLGKMLDDMEAVKVQSRGGMYFVPRQYMARINVFEDFLETMNEHALSENQVDVNSMYVVDNERQREKMAHEFYVALKKEIETYQERASHLINTGCESPTIMARWVSKIRELGEKRRRYEALFQRQISEVDGEFNTLQGFARELQVRIDHAHLKPLRS
;
A
#
# COMPACT_ATOMS: atom_id res chain seq x y z
N ASP A 1 -5.80 19.88 21.86
CA ASP A 1 -7.01 19.96 21.07
C ASP A 1 -6.67 19.69 19.60
N LYS A 2 -7.38 18.75 18.97
CA LYS A 2 -7.11 18.34 17.58
C LYS A 2 -7.51 19.40 16.56
N GLU A 3 -8.47 20.25 16.90
CA GLU A 3 -9.00 21.27 15.99
C GLU A 3 -8.18 22.56 16.03
N SER A 4 -7.64 22.91 17.20
CA SER A 4 -6.83 24.13 17.38
C SER A 4 -5.36 23.97 17.01
N GLU A 5 -4.89 22.72 16.85
CA GLU A 5 -3.47 22.38 16.63
C GLU A 5 -2.52 23.00 17.70
N ILE A 6 -3.03 23.17 18.92
CA ILE A 6 -2.31 23.75 20.06
C ILE A 6 -2.27 22.71 21.18
N ILE A 7 -1.11 22.59 21.80
CA ILE A 7 -0.97 21.89 23.08
C ILE A 7 -0.99 22.94 24.20
N THR A 8 -1.83 22.73 25.19
CA THR A 8 -1.91 23.57 26.38
C THR A 8 -1.56 22.73 27.61
N LEU A 9 -0.90 23.38 28.58
CA LEU A 9 -0.68 22.83 29.91
C LEU A 9 -1.84 23.26 30.80
N GLU A 10 -2.54 22.28 31.41
CA GLU A 10 -3.56 22.52 32.40
C GLU A 10 -3.11 21.94 33.73
N ASP A 11 -3.04 22.73 34.76
CA ASP A 11 -2.72 22.32 36.12
C ASP A 11 -3.96 21.71 36.76
N VAL A 12 -4.12 20.38 36.61
CA VAL A 12 -5.26 19.61 37.16
C VAL A 12 -4.95 19.15 38.61
N ALA A 13 -3.68 18.94 38.94
CA ALA A 13 -3.24 18.57 40.28
C ALA A 13 -1.86 19.17 40.55
N TYR A 14 -1.78 20.11 41.48
CA TYR A 14 -0.55 20.77 41.82
C TYR A 14 0.28 19.93 42.80
N ASN A 15 1.47 19.53 42.40
CA ASN A 15 2.51 19.02 43.28
C ASN A 15 3.66 20.01 43.34
N PRO A 16 3.88 20.74 44.47
CA PRO A 16 4.87 21.78 44.56
C PRO A 16 6.32 21.31 44.47
N ILE A 17 6.56 20.00 44.42
CA ILE A 17 7.89 19.41 44.33
C ILE A 17 8.29 19.18 42.85
N VAL A 18 7.34 19.13 41.94
CA VAL A 18 7.57 18.84 40.52
C VAL A 18 7.27 20.06 39.69
N ASP A 19 8.30 20.65 39.08
CA ASP A 19 8.13 21.68 38.05
C ASP A 19 7.71 20.98 36.75
N SER A 20 6.49 21.22 36.28
CA SER A 20 5.94 20.65 35.08
C SER A 20 6.37 21.38 33.81
N GLN A 21 6.86 22.59 33.90
CA GLN A 21 7.18 23.45 32.77
C GLN A 21 8.25 22.84 31.83
N PRO A 22 9.37 22.29 32.31
CA PRO A 22 10.38 21.69 31.42
C PRO A 22 9.84 20.49 30.63
N TYR A 23 8.94 19.71 31.22
CA TYR A 23 8.30 18.58 30.52
C TYR A 23 7.32 19.07 29.46
N PHE A 24 6.58 20.11 29.74
CA PHE A 24 5.69 20.74 28.77
C PHE A 24 6.47 21.31 27.59
N ASP A 25 7.57 22.03 27.85
CA ASP A 25 8.41 22.60 26.80
C ASP A 25 8.97 21.51 25.89
N GLN A 26 9.42 20.38 26.44
CA GLN A 26 9.89 19.23 25.66
C GLN A 26 8.77 18.60 24.80
N VAL A 27 7.56 18.47 25.37
CA VAL A 27 6.38 17.97 24.64
C VAL A 27 5.99 18.94 23.52
N GLN A 28 6.05 20.24 23.79
CA GLN A 28 5.73 21.27 22.81
C GLN A 28 6.74 21.29 21.66
N GLU A 29 8.02 21.18 21.93
CA GLU A 29 9.07 21.04 20.90
C GLU A 29 8.85 19.80 20.05
N SER A 30 8.61 18.65 20.68
CA SER A 30 8.33 17.39 19.99
C SER A 30 7.08 17.50 19.13
N PHE A 31 6.03 18.16 19.63
CA PHE A 31 4.80 18.37 18.88
C PHE A 31 5.03 19.23 17.63
N GLN A 32 5.78 20.33 17.75
CA GLN A 32 6.11 21.17 16.60
C GLN A 32 6.97 20.44 15.57
N LEU A 33 7.89 19.58 16.02
CA LEU A 33 8.69 18.74 15.15
C LEU A 33 7.80 17.76 14.37
N TYR A 34 6.99 16.96 15.07
CA TYR A 34 6.11 15.95 14.46
C TYR A 34 4.99 16.54 13.60
N ARG A 35 4.62 17.79 13.83
CA ARG A 35 3.67 18.51 12.99
C ARG A 35 4.23 18.85 11.60
N ARG A 36 5.55 19.11 11.52
CA ARG A 36 6.23 19.55 10.29
C ARG A 36 6.98 18.42 9.58
N CYS A 37 7.30 17.36 10.28
CA CYS A 37 8.11 16.27 9.78
C CYS A 37 7.30 14.98 9.66
N VAL A 38 7.61 14.23 8.64
CA VAL A 38 7.10 12.85 8.48
C VAL A 38 8.10 11.88 9.12
N ASN A 39 7.58 10.83 9.76
CA ASN A 39 8.41 9.77 10.29
C ASN A 39 8.64 8.68 9.23
N ARG A 40 9.59 7.78 9.50
CA ARG A 40 9.93 6.68 8.59
C ARG A 40 8.71 5.86 8.16
N ARG A 41 7.81 5.51 9.07
CA ARG A 41 6.62 4.69 8.76
C ARG A 41 5.66 5.41 7.80
N GLN A 42 5.49 6.71 7.97
CA GLN A 42 4.68 7.52 7.05
C GLN A 42 5.34 7.58 5.67
N MET A 43 6.67 7.75 5.64
CA MET A 43 7.43 7.73 4.40
C MET A 43 7.32 6.38 3.69
N ASP A 44 7.57 5.26 4.39
CA ASP A 44 7.41 3.91 3.83
C ASP A 44 6.00 3.70 3.23
N THR A 45 4.97 4.28 3.85
CA THR A 45 3.60 4.22 3.33
C THR A 45 3.43 5.00 2.03
N VAL A 46 4.02 6.21 1.94
CA VAL A 46 3.97 7.04 0.71
C VAL A 46 4.73 6.37 -0.41
N LEU A 47 5.96 5.91 -0.15
CA LEU A 47 6.80 5.22 -1.14
C LEU A 47 6.14 3.93 -1.63
N GLY A 48 5.59 3.14 -0.70
CA GLY A 48 4.84 1.92 -1.04
C GLY A 48 3.68 2.22 -1.97
N LYS A 49 2.89 3.27 -1.68
CA LYS A 49 1.78 3.67 -2.54
C LYS A 49 2.23 4.15 -3.91
N MET A 50 3.32 4.92 -4.00
CA MET A 50 3.87 5.35 -5.30
C MET A 50 4.33 4.15 -6.13
N LEU A 51 4.96 3.14 -5.52
CA LEU A 51 5.35 1.89 -6.18
C LEU A 51 4.12 1.09 -6.62
N ASP A 52 3.09 1.00 -5.78
CA ASP A 52 1.83 0.32 -6.13
C ASP A 52 1.12 1.01 -7.30
N ASP A 53 1.08 2.35 -7.33
CA ASP A 53 0.50 3.14 -8.42
C ASP A 53 1.27 2.98 -9.75
N MET A 54 2.54 2.59 -9.70
CA MET A 54 3.36 2.21 -10.85
C MET A 54 3.29 0.70 -11.15
N GLU A 55 2.44 -0.04 -10.45
CA GLU A 55 2.34 -1.50 -10.56
C GLU A 55 3.69 -2.21 -10.34
N ALA A 56 4.58 -1.61 -9.57
CA ALA A 56 5.91 -2.14 -9.33
C ALA A 56 5.85 -3.54 -8.72
N VAL A 57 6.72 -4.43 -9.17
CA VAL A 57 6.86 -5.79 -8.66
C VAL A 57 8.20 -5.93 -7.98
N LYS A 58 8.19 -6.32 -6.72
CA LYS A 58 9.42 -6.58 -5.98
C LYS A 58 10.12 -7.82 -6.53
N VAL A 59 11.34 -7.65 -7.04
CA VAL A 59 12.10 -8.71 -7.72
C VAL A 59 12.81 -9.65 -6.75
N GLN A 60 13.05 -9.18 -5.53
CA GLN A 60 13.72 -10.00 -4.49
C GLN A 60 12.99 -9.84 -3.16
N SER A 61 12.85 -10.93 -2.43
CA SER A 61 12.24 -10.93 -1.10
C SER A 61 13.02 -10.10 -0.08
N ARG A 62 14.34 -9.97 -0.29
CA ARG A 62 15.25 -9.14 0.53
C ARG A 62 15.84 -8.05 -0.36
N GLY A 63 15.82 -6.81 0.13
CA GLY A 63 16.32 -5.65 -0.61
C GLY A 63 15.22 -4.78 -1.21
N GLY A 64 15.62 -3.69 -1.87
CA GLY A 64 14.77 -2.66 -2.45
C GLY A 64 14.71 -2.70 -3.98
N MET A 65 14.86 -3.86 -4.62
CA MET A 65 14.80 -3.98 -6.07
C MET A 65 13.37 -4.20 -6.54
N TYR A 66 12.92 -3.35 -7.46
CA TYR A 66 11.58 -3.40 -8.05
C TYR A 66 11.68 -3.37 -9.57
N PHE A 67 10.84 -4.16 -10.22
CA PHE A 67 10.59 -4.06 -11.66
C PHE A 67 9.38 -3.14 -11.87
N VAL A 68 9.56 -2.12 -12.72
CA VAL A 68 8.49 -1.17 -13.07
C VAL A 68 8.29 -1.21 -14.59
N PRO A 69 7.05 -1.39 -15.08
CA PRO A 69 6.77 -1.37 -16.51
C PRO A 69 7.12 -0.03 -17.15
N ARG A 70 7.67 -0.06 -18.38
CA ARG A 70 8.16 1.11 -19.12
C ARG A 70 7.11 2.24 -19.27
N GLN A 71 5.84 1.90 -19.30
CA GLN A 71 4.76 2.90 -19.40
C GLN A 71 4.73 3.89 -18.21
N TYR A 72 5.35 3.55 -17.09
CA TYR A 72 5.42 4.40 -15.90
C TYR A 72 6.72 5.23 -15.78
N MET A 73 7.54 5.31 -16.84
CA MET A 73 8.81 6.05 -16.78
C MET A 73 8.68 7.48 -16.28
N ALA A 74 7.66 8.21 -16.75
CA ALA A 74 7.42 9.58 -16.27
C ALA A 74 7.15 9.65 -14.76
N ARG A 75 6.53 8.61 -14.20
CA ARG A 75 6.28 8.51 -12.76
C ARG A 75 7.53 8.10 -11.98
N ILE A 76 8.45 7.34 -12.61
CA ILE A 76 9.75 7.02 -12.01
C ILE A 76 10.54 8.30 -11.81
N ASN A 77 10.61 9.19 -12.81
CA ASN A 77 11.28 10.48 -12.68
C ASN A 77 10.70 11.31 -11.52
N VAL A 78 9.37 11.40 -11.43
CA VAL A 78 8.69 12.09 -10.29
C VAL A 78 9.03 11.42 -8.95
N PHE A 79 9.16 10.11 -8.92
CA PHE A 79 9.53 9.35 -7.72
C PHE A 79 10.98 9.64 -7.30
N GLU A 80 11.90 9.72 -8.25
CA GLU A 80 13.30 10.09 -8.02
C GLU A 80 13.42 11.53 -7.54
N ASP A 81 12.81 12.51 -8.23
CA ASP A 81 12.76 13.92 -7.83
C ASP A 81 12.18 14.10 -6.41
N PHE A 82 11.12 13.33 -6.09
CA PHE A 82 10.53 13.36 -4.76
C PHE A 82 11.51 12.89 -3.68
N LEU A 83 12.27 11.81 -3.94
CA LEU A 83 13.25 11.30 -2.99
C LEU A 83 14.46 12.22 -2.84
N GLU A 84 14.94 12.83 -3.93
CA GLU A 84 15.99 13.85 -3.86
C GLU A 84 15.56 15.03 -2.99
N THR A 85 14.36 15.57 -3.24
CA THR A 85 13.79 16.65 -2.42
C THR A 85 13.66 16.25 -0.95
N MET A 86 13.23 15.02 -0.68
CA MET A 86 13.12 14.53 0.70
C MET A 86 14.48 14.40 1.38
N ASN A 87 15.50 13.93 0.66
CA ASN A 87 16.85 13.81 1.18
C ASN A 87 17.48 15.18 1.50
N GLU A 88 17.23 16.19 0.66
CA GLU A 88 17.68 17.57 0.92
C GLU A 88 17.12 18.17 2.21
N HIS A 89 15.92 17.74 2.61
CA HIS A 89 15.23 18.24 3.80
C HIS A 89 15.24 17.24 4.97
N ALA A 90 15.99 16.15 4.84
CA ALA A 90 16.07 15.13 5.87
C ALA A 90 16.80 15.67 7.13
N LEU A 91 16.20 15.46 8.30
CA LEU A 91 16.83 15.77 9.60
C LEU A 91 17.77 14.67 10.08
N SER A 92 17.82 13.53 9.40
CA SER A 92 18.69 12.40 9.71
C SER A 92 19.72 12.19 8.63
N GLU A 93 20.85 11.59 8.99
CA GLU A 93 21.89 11.20 8.05
C GLU A 93 21.48 9.98 7.16
N ASN A 94 20.36 9.32 7.49
CA ASN A 94 19.85 8.18 6.74
C ASN A 94 19.08 8.68 5.51
N GLN A 95 19.76 8.73 4.37
CA GLN A 95 19.17 9.04 3.08
C GLN A 95 18.58 7.80 2.40
N VAL A 96 17.64 8.00 1.51
CA VAL A 96 17.05 6.95 0.66
C VAL A 96 17.57 7.14 -0.74
N ASP A 97 18.47 6.27 -1.17
CA ASP A 97 18.99 6.30 -2.53
C ASP A 97 18.15 5.44 -3.47
N VAL A 98 17.87 5.98 -4.65
CA VAL A 98 17.20 5.27 -5.74
C VAL A 98 18.06 5.33 -7.00
N ASN A 99 18.21 4.19 -7.63
CA ASN A 99 18.90 4.09 -8.91
C ASN A 99 18.02 3.31 -9.89
N SER A 100 17.64 3.94 -10.99
CA SER A 100 16.90 3.30 -12.07
C SER A 100 17.83 2.71 -13.11
N MET A 101 17.54 1.50 -13.56
CA MET A 101 18.28 0.82 -14.62
C MET A 101 17.32 0.20 -15.62
N TYR A 102 17.67 0.29 -16.90
CA TYR A 102 16.92 -0.40 -17.94
C TYR A 102 17.24 -1.89 -17.97
N VAL A 103 16.21 -2.70 -18.03
CA VAL A 103 16.35 -4.13 -18.29
C VAL A 103 16.39 -4.35 -19.79
N VAL A 104 17.36 -5.12 -20.26
CA VAL A 104 17.45 -5.52 -21.67
C VAL A 104 16.28 -6.44 -22.01
N ASP A 105 15.50 -6.07 -23.02
CA ASP A 105 14.36 -6.87 -23.47
C ASP A 105 14.83 -8.06 -24.29
N ASN A 106 14.94 -9.22 -23.63
CA ASN A 106 15.19 -10.50 -24.28
C ASN A 106 14.39 -11.62 -23.58
N GLU A 107 14.23 -12.76 -24.24
CA GLU A 107 13.44 -13.89 -23.77
C GLU A 107 13.86 -14.34 -22.34
N ARG A 108 15.15 -14.48 -22.10
CA ARG A 108 15.67 -14.89 -20.78
C ARG A 108 15.32 -13.92 -19.66
N GLN A 109 15.32 -12.62 -19.93
CA GLN A 109 14.93 -11.60 -18.96
C GLN A 109 13.41 -11.61 -18.73
N ARG A 110 12.63 -11.74 -19.81
CA ARG A 110 11.18 -11.89 -19.70
C ARG A 110 10.78 -13.09 -18.84
N GLU A 111 11.44 -14.25 -19.03
CA GLU A 111 11.20 -15.44 -18.22
C GLU A 111 11.50 -15.22 -16.74
N LYS A 112 12.64 -14.59 -16.41
CA LYS A 112 12.98 -14.26 -15.04
C LYS A 112 11.98 -13.31 -14.41
N MET A 113 11.61 -12.24 -15.09
CA MET A 113 10.65 -11.27 -14.59
C MET A 113 9.25 -11.88 -14.44
N ALA A 114 8.84 -12.75 -15.37
CA ALA A 114 7.60 -13.49 -15.28
C ALA A 114 7.58 -14.42 -14.04
N HIS A 115 8.70 -15.06 -13.72
CA HIS A 115 8.81 -15.88 -12.52
C HIS A 115 8.70 -15.04 -11.22
N GLU A 116 9.40 -13.91 -11.15
CA GLU A 116 9.31 -13.00 -9.99
C GLU A 116 7.88 -12.45 -9.83
N PHE A 117 7.25 -12.08 -10.94
CA PHE A 117 5.85 -11.65 -10.92
C PHE A 117 4.91 -12.78 -10.46
N TYR A 118 5.11 -14.00 -10.93
CA TYR A 118 4.34 -15.16 -10.47
C TYR A 118 4.42 -15.33 -8.96
N VAL A 119 5.62 -15.27 -8.39
CA VAL A 119 5.81 -15.41 -6.93
C VAL A 119 5.09 -14.30 -6.17
N ALA A 120 5.20 -13.05 -6.65
CA ALA A 120 4.52 -11.92 -6.05
C ALA A 120 2.98 -12.03 -6.18
N LEU A 121 2.49 -12.39 -7.37
CA LEU A 121 1.07 -12.57 -7.66
C LEU A 121 0.44 -13.66 -6.81
N LYS A 122 1.12 -14.81 -6.67
CA LYS A 122 0.64 -15.92 -5.85
C LYS A 122 0.44 -15.48 -4.39
N LYS A 123 1.41 -14.79 -3.82
CA LYS A 123 1.32 -14.25 -2.45
C LYS A 123 0.17 -13.25 -2.29
N GLU A 124 -0.04 -12.41 -3.31
CA GLU A 124 -1.12 -11.42 -3.29
C GLU A 124 -2.49 -12.11 -3.40
N ILE A 125 -2.62 -13.14 -4.25
CA ILE A 125 -3.82 -13.98 -4.35
C ILE A 125 -4.14 -14.65 -3.00
N GLU A 126 -3.17 -15.29 -2.37
CA GLU A 126 -3.32 -15.94 -1.05
C GLU A 126 -3.84 -14.94 0.00
N THR A 127 -3.22 -13.77 0.07
CA THR A 127 -3.65 -12.69 0.98
C THR A 127 -5.08 -12.23 0.71
N TYR A 128 -5.47 -12.12 -0.55
CA TYR A 128 -6.82 -11.69 -0.94
C TYR A 128 -7.86 -12.78 -0.68
N GLN A 129 -7.50 -14.05 -0.89
CA GLN A 129 -8.35 -15.19 -0.56
C GLN A 129 -8.65 -15.26 0.94
N GLU A 130 -7.63 -15.11 1.79
CA GLU A 130 -7.79 -15.07 3.24
C GLU A 130 -8.75 -13.95 3.67
N ARG A 131 -8.56 -12.75 3.13
CA ARG A 131 -9.40 -11.60 3.46
C ARG A 131 -10.84 -11.73 2.95
N ALA A 132 -11.03 -12.16 1.71
CA ALA A 132 -12.35 -12.37 1.13
C ALA A 132 -13.11 -13.49 1.88
N SER A 133 -12.45 -14.61 2.12
CA SER A 133 -13.01 -15.72 2.91
C SER A 133 -13.38 -15.28 4.33
N HIS A 134 -12.52 -14.48 4.99
CA HIS A 134 -12.84 -13.94 6.32
C HIS A 134 -14.11 -13.08 6.28
N LEU A 135 -14.27 -12.18 5.31
CA LEU A 135 -15.47 -11.35 5.17
C LEU A 135 -16.73 -12.18 4.95
N ILE A 136 -16.62 -13.26 4.16
CA ILE A 136 -17.71 -14.18 3.89
C ILE A 136 -18.10 -14.95 5.15
N ASN A 137 -17.13 -15.53 5.85
CA ASN A 137 -17.34 -16.39 7.02
C ASN A 137 -17.81 -15.61 8.26
N THR A 138 -17.38 -14.37 8.43
CA THR A 138 -17.81 -13.50 9.53
C THR A 138 -19.15 -12.81 9.27
N GLY A 139 -19.75 -13.03 8.09
CA GLY A 139 -21.03 -12.42 7.74
C GLY A 139 -20.93 -10.89 7.64
N CYS A 140 -19.87 -10.36 7.02
CA CYS A 140 -19.72 -8.92 6.84
C CYS A 140 -20.96 -8.32 6.18
N GLU A 141 -21.58 -7.33 6.84
CA GLU A 141 -22.79 -6.64 6.35
C GLU A 141 -22.49 -5.29 5.68
N SER A 142 -21.24 -4.83 5.68
CA SER A 142 -20.86 -3.53 5.10
C SER A 142 -20.67 -3.60 3.59
N PRO A 143 -21.58 -3.04 2.77
CA PRO A 143 -21.47 -3.03 1.32
C PRO A 143 -20.19 -2.32 0.84
N THR A 144 -19.79 -1.25 1.53
CA THR A 144 -18.60 -0.46 1.19
C THR A 144 -17.30 -1.28 1.33
N ILE A 145 -17.20 -2.08 2.41
CA ILE A 145 -16.03 -2.94 2.62
C ILE A 145 -16.01 -4.04 1.56
N MET A 146 -17.13 -4.69 1.30
CA MET A 146 -17.24 -5.74 0.29
C MET A 146 -16.93 -5.22 -1.11
N ALA A 147 -17.49 -4.06 -1.50
CA ALA A 147 -17.24 -3.43 -2.81
C ALA A 147 -15.75 -3.11 -3.01
N ARG A 148 -15.07 -2.61 -1.97
CA ARG A 148 -13.62 -2.35 -2.03
C ARG A 148 -12.82 -3.62 -2.31
N TRP A 149 -13.21 -4.76 -1.74
CA TRP A 149 -12.51 -6.03 -1.99
C TRP A 149 -12.82 -6.60 -3.38
N VAL A 150 -14.05 -6.47 -3.85
CA VAL A 150 -14.41 -6.83 -5.24
C VAL A 150 -13.58 -6.01 -6.23
N SER A 151 -13.42 -4.68 -6.00
CA SER A 151 -12.58 -3.82 -6.84
C SER A 151 -11.12 -4.28 -6.85
N LYS A 152 -10.53 -4.53 -5.67
CA LYS A 152 -9.15 -5.01 -5.55
C LYS A 152 -8.91 -6.33 -6.30
N ILE A 153 -9.83 -7.28 -6.20
CA ILE A 153 -9.73 -8.56 -6.92
C ILE A 153 -9.79 -8.34 -8.43
N ARG A 154 -10.64 -7.42 -8.90
CA ARG A 154 -10.72 -7.05 -10.32
C ARG A 154 -9.41 -6.41 -10.79
N GLU A 155 -8.91 -5.44 -10.05
CA GLU A 155 -7.64 -4.74 -10.33
C GLU A 155 -6.47 -5.72 -10.41
N LEU A 156 -6.42 -6.72 -9.50
CA LEU A 156 -5.41 -7.78 -9.54
C LEU A 156 -5.48 -8.60 -10.84
N GLY A 157 -6.69 -8.92 -11.31
CA GLY A 157 -6.90 -9.62 -12.58
C GLY A 157 -6.46 -8.79 -13.79
N GLU A 158 -6.67 -7.47 -13.74
CA GLU A 158 -6.19 -6.56 -14.79
C GLU A 158 -4.67 -6.42 -14.77
N LYS A 159 -4.08 -6.29 -13.58
CA LYS A 159 -2.62 -6.28 -13.40
C LYS A 159 -2.01 -7.57 -13.98
N ARG A 160 -2.55 -8.73 -13.65
CA ARG A 160 -2.12 -10.02 -14.22
C ARG A 160 -2.10 -9.97 -15.76
N ARG A 161 -3.20 -9.58 -16.39
CA ARG A 161 -3.31 -9.52 -17.88
C ARG A 161 -2.29 -8.57 -18.50
N ARG A 162 -2.04 -7.41 -17.88
CA ARG A 162 -1.01 -6.45 -18.35
C ARG A 162 0.39 -7.05 -18.30
N TYR A 163 0.70 -7.76 -17.23
CA TYR A 163 2.02 -8.42 -17.08
C TYR A 163 2.18 -9.62 -17.99
N GLU A 164 1.13 -10.44 -18.22
CA GLU A 164 1.14 -11.52 -19.21
C GLU A 164 1.42 -10.98 -20.63
N ALA A 165 0.79 -9.86 -20.98
CA ALA A 165 1.05 -9.19 -22.25
C ALA A 165 2.48 -8.64 -22.35
N LEU A 166 2.98 -8.03 -21.27
CA LEU A 166 4.34 -7.48 -21.20
C LEU A 166 5.42 -8.56 -21.36
N PHE A 167 5.23 -9.70 -20.69
CA PHE A 167 6.17 -10.83 -20.77
C PHE A 167 5.92 -11.75 -21.98
N GLN A 168 4.84 -11.52 -22.73
CA GLN A 168 4.42 -12.37 -23.87
C GLN A 168 4.25 -13.85 -23.43
N ARG A 169 3.79 -14.05 -22.19
CA ARG A 169 3.62 -15.36 -21.58
C ARG A 169 2.41 -15.39 -20.67
N GLN A 170 1.61 -16.45 -20.75
CA GLN A 170 0.53 -16.73 -19.80
C GLN A 170 1.11 -17.29 -18.49
N ILE A 171 0.50 -16.88 -17.38
CA ILE A 171 0.87 -17.34 -16.03
C ILE A 171 -0.27 -18.27 -15.55
N SER A 172 -0.32 -19.45 -16.15
CA SER A 172 -1.36 -20.44 -15.88
C SER A 172 -1.20 -21.16 -14.54
N GLU A 173 -0.03 -21.04 -13.93
CA GLU A 173 0.31 -21.70 -12.68
C GLU A 173 -0.55 -21.24 -11.49
N VAL A 174 -1.20 -20.07 -11.58
CA VAL A 174 -2.12 -19.53 -10.57
C VAL A 174 -3.59 -19.57 -10.97
N ASP A 175 -3.95 -20.23 -12.06
CA ASP A 175 -5.33 -20.22 -12.57
C ASP A 175 -6.33 -20.79 -11.57
N GLY A 176 -5.97 -21.86 -10.88
CA GLY A 176 -6.82 -22.48 -9.86
C GLY A 176 -7.13 -21.55 -8.69
N GLU A 177 -6.09 -20.96 -8.12
CA GLU A 177 -6.20 -20.03 -7.01
C GLU A 177 -6.93 -18.75 -7.43
N PHE A 178 -6.66 -18.26 -8.64
CA PHE A 178 -7.31 -17.06 -9.16
C PHE A 178 -8.80 -17.28 -9.44
N ASN A 179 -9.19 -18.45 -9.97
CA ASN A 179 -10.58 -18.84 -10.15
C ASN A 179 -11.34 -18.89 -8.82
N THR A 180 -10.70 -19.45 -7.78
CA THR A 180 -11.25 -19.45 -6.41
C THR A 180 -11.47 -18.03 -5.89
N LEU A 181 -10.48 -17.15 -6.07
CA LEU A 181 -10.57 -15.74 -5.68
C LEU A 181 -11.71 -15.01 -6.42
N GLN A 182 -11.88 -15.29 -7.71
CA GLN A 182 -13.01 -14.76 -8.49
C GLN A 182 -14.36 -15.28 -7.97
N GLY A 183 -14.41 -16.52 -7.49
CA GLY A 183 -15.58 -17.10 -6.83
C GLY A 183 -15.98 -16.27 -5.60
N PHE A 184 -15.02 -15.94 -4.74
CA PHE A 184 -15.25 -15.09 -3.59
C PHE A 184 -15.72 -13.67 -3.97
N ALA A 185 -15.14 -13.09 -5.03
CA ALA A 185 -15.58 -11.79 -5.52
C ALA A 185 -17.04 -11.80 -5.97
N ARG A 186 -17.50 -12.86 -6.65
CA ARG A 186 -18.89 -13.03 -7.06
C ARG A 186 -19.82 -13.17 -5.85
N GLU A 187 -19.42 -13.95 -4.85
CA GLU A 187 -20.21 -14.09 -3.62
C GLU A 187 -20.35 -12.76 -2.86
N LEU A 188 -19.25 -12.00 -2.72
CA LEU A 188 -19.29 -10.68 -2.11
C LEU A 188 -20.20 -9.74 -2.92
N GLN A 189 -20.16 -9.78 -4.25
CA GLN A 189 -21.04 -8.96 -5.10
C GLN A 189 -22.51 -9.31 -4.88
N VAL A 190 -22.87 -10.58 -4.81
CA VAL A 190 -24.26 -11.01 -4.51
C VAL A 190 -24.72 -10.47 -3.16
N ARG A 191 -23.87 -10.48 -2.15
CA ARG A 191 -24.20 -9.93 -0.82
C ARG A 191 -24.38 -8.40 -0.85
N ILE A 192 -23.59 -7.69 -1.64
CA ILE A 192 -23.75 -6.24 -1.87
C ILE A 192 -25.13 -5.97 -2.48
N ASP A 193 -25.46 -6.70 -3.55
CA ASP A 193 -26.74 -6.53 -4.26
C ASP A 193 -27.93 -6.81 -3.34
N HIS A 194 -27.84 -7.84 -2.51
CA HIS A 194 -28.87 -8.15 -1.49
C HIS A 194 -28.98 -7.07 -0.40
N ALA A 195 -27.85 -6.45 0.01
CA ALA A 195 -27.86 -5.38 1.00
C ALA A 195 -28.57 -4.13 0.48
N HIS A 196 -28.44 -3.83 -0.81
CA HIS A 196 -29.13 -2.72 -1.47
C HIS A 196 -30.64 -2.97 -1.67
N LEU A 197 -31.06 -4.24 -1.70
CA LEU A 197 -32.47 -4.63 -1.87
C LEU A 197 -33.27 -4.66 -0.54
N LYS A 198 -32.60 -4.62 0.62
CA LYS A 198 -33.28 -4.51 1.91
C LYS A 198 -33.88 -3.09 2.04
N PRO A 199 -35.22 -2.92 2.08
CA PRO A 199 -35.80 -1.60 2.31
C PRO A 199 -35.34 -1.08 3.67
N LEU A 200 -35.02 0.22 3.72
CA LEU A 200 -34.79 0.94 4.96
C LEU A 200 -35.96 0.64 5.90
N ARG A 201 -35.72 -0.15 6.95
CA ARG A 201 -36.71 -0.32 8.01
C ARG A 201 -36.87 1.04 8.65
N SER A 202 -38.02 1.65 8.36
CA SER A 202 -38.56 2.84 9.02
C SER A 202 -38.73 2.63 10.53
#